data_f688077b9df47c811e5e5e034327fba2
#
_entry.id   f688077b9df47c811e5e5e034327fba2
#
_cell.length_a   1.000
_cell.length_b   1.000
_cell.length_c   1.000
_cell.angle_alpha   90.00
_cell.angle_beta   90.00
_cell.angle_gamma   90.00
#
_symmetry.space_group_name_H-M   'P 1'
#
loop_
_entity.id
_entity.type
_entity.pdbx_description
1 polymer ?
#
loop_
_entity_poly.entity_id
_entity_poly.type
_entity_poly.pdbx_seq_one_letter_code
_entity_poly.pdbx_strand_id
1 'polypeptide(L)'
;VADHLTELGIPTGADDVITSAQAVARLISEQVPSGARVLVIGGEGLRVALRERGLVPVESAEDEPVAVAQGYGGPELPWGRFAEACYAIARGVPWYASNTDLTIPSAHGIAPGNGAAVEVVPCATGAEPQVAGKPLPPMHRETILRTGAERPLVVGDRLDTGIEGAFNGGVSALAFLTGASHGALL
;
A
#
# COMPACT_ATOMS: atom_id res chain seq x y z
N VAL A 1 11.77 -2.30 -8.00
CA VAL A 1 11.99 -0.85 -7.73
C VAL A 1 13.47 -0.58 -7.58
N ALA A 2 14.19 -1.29 -6.69
CA ALA A 2 15.64 -1.09 -6.49
C ALA A 2 16.42 -1.19 -7.80
N ASP A 3 16.22 -2.26 -8.57
CA ASP A 3 16.89 -2.46 -9.87
C ASP A 3 16.65 -1.28 -10.82
N HIS A 4 15.41 -0.82 -10.91
CA HIS A 4 15.05 0.31 -11.76
C HIS A 4 15.72 1.62 -11.33
N LEU A 5 15.83 1.88 -10.01
CA LEU A 5 16.57 3.04 -9.52
C LEU A 5 18.07 2.94 -9.87
N THR A 6 18.64 1.75 -9.74
CA THR A 6 20.04 1.49 -10.10
C THR A 6 20.28 1.68 -11.60
N GLU A 7 19.37 1.24 -12.48
CA GLU A 7 19.41 1.49 -13.93
C GLU A 7 19.36 3.00 -14.25
N LEU A 8 18.68 3.80 -13.43
CA LEU A 8 18.62 5.26 -13.54
C LEU A 8 19.85 5.97 -12.93
N GLY A 9 20.88 5.21 -12.48
CA GLY A 9 22.10 5.74 -11.91
C GLY A 9 22.03 6.07 -10.42
N ILE A 10 20.99 5.62 -9.72
CA ILE A 10 20.84 5.76 -8.27
C ILE A 10 21.14 4.40 -7.63
N PRO A 11 22.35 4.19 -7.07
CA PRO A 11 22.70 2.92 -6.42
C PRO A 11 21.73 2.62 -5.28
N THR A 12 20.94 1.56 -5.42
CA THR A 12 19.85 1.24 -4.48
C THR A 12 19.78 -0.27 -4.27
N GLY A 13 19.85 -0.71 -3.02
CA GLY A 13 19.61 -2.09 -2.64
C GLY A 13 18.12 -2.36 -2.33
N ALA A 14 17.74 -3.63 -2.22
CA ALA A 14 16.38 -4.01 -1.84
C ALA A 14 15.99 -3.47 -0.46
N ASP A 15 16.95 -3.36 0.45
CA ASP A 15 16.75 -2.87 1.81
C ASP A 15 16.53 -1.35 1.90
N ASP A 16 16.95 -0.62 0.86
CA ASP A 16 16.74 0.83 0.76
C ASP A 16 15.33 1.19 0.28
N VAL A 17 14.55 0.20 -0.17
CA VAL A 17 13.20 0.41 -0.72
C VAL A 17 12.14 -0.10 0.23
N ILE A 18 11.24 0.79 0.62
CA ILE A 18 10.06 0.46 1.42
C ILE A 18 8.81 0.80 0.62
N THR A 19 7.93 -0.20 0.50
CA THR A 19 6.71 -0.09 -0.28
C THR A 19 5.47 -0.17 0.60
N SER A 20 4.35 0.38 0.12
CA SER A 20 3.06 0.23 0.79
C SER A 20 2.59 -1.23 0.86
N ALA A 21 3.04 -2.08 -0.08
CA ALA A 21 2.81 -3.52 -0.03
C ALA A 21 3.49 -4.18 1.19
N GLN A 22 4.73 -3.78 1.52
CA GLN A 22 5.42 -4.27 2.71
C GLN A 22 4.77 -3.76 4.00
N ALA A 23 4.29 -2.50 4.00
CA ALA A 23 3.58 -1.95 5.15
C ALA A 23 2.27 -2.69 5.45
N VAL A 24 1.44 -2.97 4.42
CA VAL A 24 0.19 -3.73 4.62
C VAL A 24 0.47 -5.19 5.00
N ALA A 25 1.48 -5.82 4.42
CA ALA A 25 1.86 -7.20 4.77
C ALA A 25 2.31 -7.29 6.24
N ARG A 26 3.09 -6.31 6.74
CA ARG A 26 3.42 -6.22 8.17
C ARG A 26 2.18 -6.05 9.02
N LEU A 27 1.33 -5.09 8.69
CA LEU A 27 0.12 -4.81 9.47
C LEU A 27 -0.76 -6.07 9.63
N ILE A 28 -0.92 -6.85 8.57
CA ILE A 28 -1.66 -8.11 8.61
C ILE A 28 -0.90 -9.15 9.47
N SER A 29 0.42 -9.32 9.26
CA SER A 29 1.21 -10.34 9.97
C SER A 29 1.31 -10.11 11.47
N GLU A 30 1.08 -8.89 11.95
CA GLU A 30 1.00 -8.58 13.39
C GLU A 30 -0.35 -9.00 14.01
N GLN A 31 -1.37 -9.32 13.19
CA GLN A 31 -2.73 -9.64 13.66
C GLN A 31 -3.15 -11.08 13.40
N VAL A 32 -2.42 -11.81 12.54
CA VAL A 32 -2.76 -13.19 12.18
C VAL A 32 -1.55 -14.12 12.33
N PRO A 33 -1.75 -15.43 12.55
CA PRO A 33 -0.64 -16.37 12.69
C PRO A 33 0.14 -16.55 11.37
N SER A 34 1.40 -16.97 11.48
CA SER A 34 2.18 -17.39 10.31
C SER A 34 1.48 -18.54 9.58
N GLY A 35 1.56 -18.56 8.26
CA GLY A 35 0.83 -19.50 7.41
C GLY A 35 -0.63 -19.13 7.14
N ALA A 36 -1.13 -18.02 7.71
CA ALA A 36 -2.49 -17.56 7.48
C ALA A 36 -2.73 -17.21 6.00
N ARG A 37 -3.91 -17.60 5.48
CA ARG A 37 -4.33 -17.32 4.12
C ARG A 37 -4.87 -15.89 4.00
N VAL A 38 -4.37 -15.15 3.01
CA VAL A 38 -4.75 -13.76 2.74
C VAL A 38 -5.22 -13.64 1.30
N LEU A 39 -6.48 -13.26 1.10
CA LEU A 39 -7.02 -13.00 -0.23
C LEU A 39 -6.44 -11.72 -0.79
N VAL A 40 -5.98 -11.76 -2.06
CA VAL A 40 -5.25 -10.65 -2.66
C VAL A 40 -6.02 -10.00 -3.82
N ILE A 41 -6.30 -8.70 -3.69
CA ILE A 41 -6.62 -7.81 -4.80
C ILE A 41 -5.36 -7.01 -5.10
N GLY A 42 -4.57 -7.39 -6.10
CA GLY A 42 -3.34 -6.65 -6.39
C GLY A 42 -2.34 -7.43 -7.23
N GLY A 43 -1.22 -6.79 -7.50
CA GLY A 43 -0.14 -7.35 -8.31
C GLY A 43 0.83 -8.23 -7.52
N GLU A 44 1.86 -8.74 -8.23
CA GLU A 44 2.85 -9.67 -7.65
C GLU A 44 3.66 -9.05 -6.50
N GLY A 45 3.93 -7.75 -6.52
CA GLY A 45 4.64 -7.08 -5.42
C GLY A 45 3.95 -7.22 -4.06
N LEU A 46 2.61 -7.24 -4.04
CA LEU A 46 1.84 -7.48 -2.81
C LEU A 46 1.93 -8.95 -2.37
N ARG A 47 1.87 -9.89 -3.33
CA ARG A 47 2.01 -11.34 -3.04
C ARG A 47 3.38 -11.67 -2.47
N VAL A 48 4.43 -11.08 -3.05
CA VAL A 48 5.82 -11.23 -2.55
C VAL A 48 5.93 -10.71 -1.11
N ALA A 49 5.44 -9.50 -0.85
CA ALA A 49 5.49 -8.91 0.49
C ALA A 49 4.74 -9.75 1.54
N LEU A 50 3.61 -10.36 1.19
CA LEU A 50 2.87 -11.27 2.08
C LEU A 50 3.66 -12.54 2.36
N ARG A 51 4.25 -13.17 1.32
CA ARG A 51 5.09 -14.38 1.49
C ARG A 51 6.32 -14.13 2.35
N GLU A 52 6.97 -12.97 2.20
CA GLU A 52 8.11 -12.56 3.03
C GLU A 52 7.74 -12.43 4.52
N ARG A 53 6.47 -12.21 4.82
CA ARG A 53 5.91 -12.19 6.18
C ARG A 53 5.35 -13.54 6.63
N GLY A 54 5.61 -14.62 5.88
CA GLY A 54 5.11 -15.96 6.19
C GLY A 54 3.61 -16.14 5.99
N LEU A 55 2.96 -15.27 5.22
CA LEU A 55 1.55 -15.36 4.88
C LEU A 55 1.36 -16.08 3.53
N VAL A 56 0.18 -16.67 3.32
CA VAL A 56 -0.15 -17.42 2.12
C VAL A 56 -1.15 -16.63 1.26
N PRO A 57 -0.71 -16.01 0.14
CA PRO A 57 -1.63 -15.32 -0.77
C PRO A 57 -2.56 -16.32 -1.45
N VAL A 58 -3.86 -16.04 -1.40
CA VAL A 58 -4.92 -16.81 -2.08
C VAL A 58 -5.77 -15.91 -2.96
N GLU A 59 -6.61 -16.52 -3.81
CA GLU A 59 -7.33 -15.79 -4.85
C GLU A 59 -8.85 -15.92 -4.75
N SER A 60 -9.34 -16.87 -3.95
CA SER A 60 -10.78 -17.13 -3.78
C SER A 60 -11.22 -16.98 -2.33
N ALA A 61 -12.44 -16.53 -2.14
CA ALA A 61 -13.10 -16.53 -0.83
C ALA A 61 -13.34 -17.95 -0.29
N GLU A 62 -13.37 -18.96 -1.17
CA GLU A 62 -13.51 -20.37 -0.80
C GLU A 62 -12.19 -20.97 -0.23
N ASP A 63 -11.08 -20.26 -0.38
CA ASP A 63 -9.81 -20.63 0.27
C ASP A 63 -9.80 -20.28 1.77
N GLU A 64 -10.92 -19.84 2.34
CA GLU A 64 -11.08 -19.46 3.74
C GLU A 64 -10.01 -18.45 4.22
N PRO A 65 -9.88 -17.29 3.54
CA PRO A 65 -8.92 -16.28 3.96
C PRO A 65 -9.32 -15.67 5.30
N VAL A 66 -8.32 -15.31 6.11
CA VAL A 66 -8.52 -14.62 7.38
C VAL A 66 -8.34 -13.09 7.27
N ALA A 67 -7.87 -12.63 6.13
CA ALA A 67 -7.74 -11.22 5.79
C ALA A 67 -7.85 -11.02 4.27
N VAL A 68 -8.26 -9.82 3.86
CA VAL A 68 -8.17 -9.35 2.47
C VAL A 68 -7.11 -8.25 2.39
N ALA A 69 -6.15 -8.38 1.47
CA ALA A 69 -5.14 -7.38 1.19
C ALA A 69 -5.36 -6.78 -0.20
N GLN A 70 -5.45 -5.45 -0.27
CA GLN A 70 -5.62 -4.73 -1.53
C GLN A 70 -4.44 -3.78 -1.79
N GLY A 71 -3.93 -3.84 -3.02
CA GLY A 71 -2.90 -2.93 -3.55
C GLY A 71 -3.04 -2.77 -5.04
N TYR A 72 -2.23 -1.90 -5.63
CA TYR A 72 -2.28 -1.67 -7.07
C TYR A 72 -1.93 -2.93 -7.85
N GLY A 73 -2.83 -3.35 -8.73
CA GLY A 73 -2.70 -4.57 -9.53
C GLY A 73 -2.41 -4.33 -11.01
N GLY A 74 -2.33 -3.06 -11.41
CA GLY A 74 -2.19 -2.70 -12.83
C GLY A 74 -3.52 -2.74 -13.59
N PRO A 75 -3.48 -2.36 -14.89
CA PRO A 75 -4.68 -2.28 -15.72
C PRO A 75 -5.31 -3.65 -16.04
N GLU A 76 -4.52 -4.71 -15.92
CA GLU A 76 -4.95 -6.08 -16.21
C GLU A 76 -5.53 -6.81 -14.98
N LEU A 77 -5.75 -6.11 -13.85
CA LEU A 77 -6.33 -6.72 -12.66
C LEU A 77 -7.76 -7.21 -12.95
N PRO A 78 -8.04 -8.52 -12.85
CA PRO A 78 -9.35 -9.05 -13.18
C PRO A 78 -10.43 -8.52 -12.24
N TRP A 79 -11.57 -8.06 -12.79
CA TRP A 79 -12.71 -7.59 -12.01
C TRP A 79 -13.21 -8.62 -11.01
N GLY A 80 -13.12 -9.92 -11.34
CA GLY A 80 -13.50 -11.02 -10.45
C GLY A 80 -12.76 -11.03 -9.11
N ARG A 81 -11.57 -10.42 -9.01
CA ARG A 81 -10.85 -10.30 -7.73
C ARG A 81 -11.59 -9.45 -6.71
N PHE A 82 -12.28 -8.40 -7.19
CA PHE A 82 -13.12 -7.56 -6.31
C PHE A 82 -14.33 -8.34 -5.82
N ALA A 83 -14.94 -9.18 -6.67
CA ALA A 83 -16.07 -10.01 -6.27
C ALA A 83 -15.66 -11.01 -5.16
N GLU A 84 -14.54 -11.72 -5.33
CA GLU A 84 -14.00 -12.65 -4.32
C GLU A 84 -13.73 -11.95 -2.99
N ALA A 85 -13.13 -10.74 -3.04
CA ALA A 85 -12.91 -9.94 -1.84
C ALA A 85 -14.23 -9.53 -1.16
N CYS A 86 -15.23 -9.09 -1.94
CA CYS A 86 -16.54 -8.74 -1.39
C CYS A 86 -17.20 -9.95 -0.71
N TYR A 87 -17.07 -11.16 -1.27
CA TYR A 87 -17.61 -12.38 -0.65
C TYR A 87 -16.91 -12.67 0.69
N ALA A 88 -15.59 -12.54 0.77
CA ALA A 88 -14.85 -12.73 2.02
C ALA A 88 -15.24 -11.67 3.07
N ILE A 89 -15.26 -10.39 2.67
CA ILE A 89 -15.59 -9.26 3.55
C ILE A 89 -17.02 -9.36 4.08
N ALA A 90 -17.99 -9.78 3.25
CA ALA A 90 -19.37 -10.01 3.67
C ALA A 90 -19.49 -11.13 4.73
N ARG A 91 -18.51 -12.04 4.81
CA ARG A 91 -18.39 -13.06 5.87
C ARG A 91 -17.68 -12.53 7.13
N GLY A 92 -17.33 -11.24 7.18
CA GLY A 92 -16.67 -10.59 8.33
C GLY A 92 -15.15 -10.63 8.30
N VAL A 93 -14.55 -11.01 7.17
CA VAL A 93 -13.08 -11.00 7.01
C VAL A 93 -12.57 -9.54 6.96
N PRO A 94 -11.57 -9.16 7.78
CA PRO A 94 -11.03 -7.81 7.78
C PRO A 94 -10.32 -7.49 6.46
N TRP A 95 -10.42 -6.22 6.03
CA TRP A 95 -9.89 -5.73 4.78
C TRP A 95 -8.85 -4.64 5.00
N TYR A 96 -7.72 -4.77 4.30
CA TYR A 96 -6.56 -3.89 4.40
C TYR A 96 -6.18 -3.36 3.03
N ALA A 97 -5.99 -2.04 2.91
CA ALA A 97 -5.52 -1.39 1.69
C ALA A 97 -4.08 -0.87 1.86
N SER A 98 -3.25 -1.08 0.84
CA SER A 98 -1.87 -0.60 0.86
C SER A 98 -1.76 0.92 0.79
N ASN A 99 -2.67 1.58 0.09
CA ASN A 99 -2.80 3.04 -0.01
C ASN A 99 -4.18 3.41 -0.60
N THR A 100 -4.51 4.70 -0.54
CA THR A 100 -5.73 5.29 -1.10
C THR A 100 -5.43 6.34 -2.17
N ASP A 101 -4.28 6.27 -2.84
CA ASP A 101 -3.94 7.17 -3.93
C ASP A 101 -4.93 7.00 -5.09
N LEU A 102 -5.78 8.02 -5.31
CA LEU A 102 -6.85 7.96 -6.33
C LEU A 102 -6.30 7.89 -7.74
N THR A 103 -5.13 8.47 -7.97
CA THR A 103 -4.50 8.53 -9.30
C THR A 103 -3.03 8.17 -9.24
N ILE A 104 -2.51 7.70 -10.38
CA ILE A 104 -1.07 7.48 -10.61
C ILE A 104 -0.64 8.14 -11.92
N PRO A 105 0.58 8.65 -12.01
CA PRO A 105 1.16 9.06 -13.30
C PRO A 105 1.48 7.81 -14.14
N SER A 106 1.24 7.90 -15.44
CA SER A 106 1.60 6.89 -16.43
C SER A 106 2.24 7.52 -17.66
N ALA A 107 2.81 6.71 -18.55
CA ALA A 107 3.39 7.19 -19.80
C ALA A 107 2.37 7.89 -20.72
N HIS A 108 1.08 7.65 -20.53
CA HIS A 108 0.00 8.20 -21.37
C HIS A 108 -0.83 9.28 -20.65
N GLY A 109 -0.45 9.66 -19.43
CA GLY A 109 -1.18 10.65 -18.62
C GLY A 109 -1.55 10.14 -17.23
N ILE A 110 -2.53 10.77 -16.59
CA ILE A 110 -3.02 10.34 -15.28
C ILE A 110 -3.95 9.13 -15.42
N ALA A 111 -3.67 8.09 -14.66
CA ALA A 111 -4.47 6.87 -14.61
C ALA A 111 -5.08 6.65 -13.21
N PRO A 112 -6.15 5.84 -13.07
CA PRO A 112 -6.68 5.44 -11.77
C PRO A 112 -5.62 4.70 -10.94
N GLY A 113 -5.47 5.10 -9.68
CA GLY A 113 -4.63 4.46 -8.69
C GLY A 113 -5.35 3.39 -7.87
N ASN A 114 -4.66 2.84 -6.87
CA ASN A 114 -5.27 1.87 -5.97
C ASN A 114 -6.47 2.44 -5.20
N GLY A 115 -6.44 3.72 -4.82
CA GLY A 115 -7.54 4.38 -4.13
C GLY A 115 -8.85 4.37 -4.92
N ALA A 116 -8.79 4.60 -6.26
CA ALA A 116 -9.98 4.46 -7.10
C ALA A 116 -10.54 3.04 -7.11
N ALA A 117 -9.67 2.02 -7.05
CA ALA A 117 -10.07 0.62 -6.95
C ALA A 117 -10.58 0.25 -5.54
N VAL A 118 -10.11 0.94 -4.50
CA VAL A 118 -10.62 0.78 -3.12
C VAL A 118 -12.09 1.16 -3.03
N GLU A 119 -12.54 2.18 -3.74
CA GLU A 119 -13.94 2.62 -3.75
C GLU A 119 -14.94 1.56 -4.31
N VAL A 120 -14.44 0.52 -4.96
CA VAL A 120 -15.29 -0.55 -5.54
C VAL A 120 -15.90 -1.44 -4.45
N VAL A 121 -15.15 -1.79 -3.44
CA VAL A 121 -15.56 -2.74 -2.39
C VAL A 121 -16.69 -2.18 -1.50
N PRO A 122 -16.64 -0.92 -1.03
CA PRO A 122 -17.72 -0.30 -0.26
C PRO A 122 -19.06 -0.26 -0.99
N CYS A 123 -19.05 -0.12 -2.31
CA CYS A 123 -20.29 -0.14 -3.11
C CYS A 123 -21.10 -1.43 -2.93
N ALA A 124 -20.43 -2.56 -2.69
CA ALA A 124 -21.07 -3.87 -2.53
C ALA A 124 -21.20 -4.30 -1.07
N THR A 125 -20.32 -3.85 -0.18
CA THR A 125 -20.21 -4.37 1.20
C THR A 125 -20.50 -3.32 2.27
N GLY A 126 -20.38 -2.05 1.97
CA GLY A 126 -20.41 -0.96 2.95
C GLY A 126 -19.19 -0.96 3.91
N ALA A 127 -18.21 -1.82 3.67
CA ALA A 127 -17.04 -1.94 4.54
C ALA A 127 -15.96 -0.92 4.16
N GLU A 128 -15.18 -0.48 5.16
CA GLU A 128 -14.03 0.40 4.98
C GLU A 128 -12.73 -0.35 5.26
N PRO A 129 -11.64 -0.12 4.52
CA PRO A 129 -10.37 -0.77 4.75
C PRO A 129 -9.60 -0.17 5.92
N GLN A 130 -8.75 -0.97 6.55
CA GLN A 130 -7.63 -0.45 7.31
C GLN A 130 -6.50 -0.10 6.33
N VAL A 131 -6.08 1.17 6.30
CA VAL A 131 -5.06 1.64 5.35
C VAL A 131 -3.68 1.60 5.99
N ALA A 132 -2.72 0.96 5.30
CA ALA A 132 -1.33 0.87 5.77
C ALA A 132 -0.41 1.95 5.19
N GLY A 133 -0.79 2.52 4.04
CA GLY A 133 0.00 3.53 3.33
C GLY A 133 -0.23 4.95 3.82
N LYS A 134 0.41 5.89 3.13
CA LYS A 134 0.25 7.33 3.37
C LYS A 134 -1.23 7.75 3.24
N PRO A 135 -1.70 8.70 4.03
CA PRO A 135 -1.00 9.51 5.05
C PRO A 135 -0.91 8.85 6.43
N LEU A 136 -1.17 7.55 6.56
CA LEU A 136 -1.21 6.86 7.84
C LEU A 136 0.18 6.35 8.31
N PRO A 137 0.38 6.21 9.64
CA PRO A 137 1.67 5.89 10.25
C PRO A 137 2.35 4.58 9.87
N PRO A 138 1.66 3.48 9.44
CA PRO A 138 2.31 2.17 9.28
C PRO A 138 3.53 2.17 8.34
N MET A 139 3.50 2.94 7.24
CA MET A 139 4.63 3.01 6.32
C MET A 139 5.85 3.73 6.93
N HIS A 140 5.64 4.80 7.68
CA HIS A 140 6.71 5.49 8.40
C HIS A 140 7.28 4.60 9.52
N ARG A 141 6.41 3.87 10.23
CA ARG A 141 6.83 2.88 11.22
C ARG A 141 7.70 1.78 10.61
N GLU A 142 7.32 1.24 9.44
CA GLU A 142 8.13 0.26 8.72
C GLU A 142 9.52 0.83 8.38
N THR A 143 9.58 2.09 7.92
CA THR A 143 10.83 2.78 7.61
C THR A 143 11.73 2.89 8.85
N ILE A 144 11.20 3.38 9.96
CA ILE A 144 11.96 3.55 11.21
C ILE A 144 12.46 2.22 11.75
N LEU A 145 11.60 1.18 11.77
CA LEU A 145 11.97 -0.16 12.24
C LEU A 145 13.08 -0.78 11.40
N ARG A 146 13.07 -0.57 10.08
CA ARG A 146 14.08 -1.13 9.18
C ARG A 146 15.40 -0.38 9.24
N THR A 147 15.37 0.94 9.30
CA THR A 147 16.57 1.78 9.26
C THR A 147 17.21 2.02 10.62
N GLY A 148 16.45 1.84 11.72
CA GLY A 148 16.86 2.23 13.07
C GLY A 148 17.06 3.75 13.24
N ALA A 149 16.46 4.56 12.36
CA ALA A 149 16.65 6.01 12.36
C ALA A 149 16.01 6.67 13.59
N GLU A 150 16.81 7.37 14.39
CA GLU A 150 16.34 8.12 15.56
C GLU A 150 15.73 9.48 15.19
N ARG A 151 16.20 10.08 14.08
CA ARG A 151 15.75 11.40 13.61
C ARG A 151 15.51 11.38 12.10
N PRO A 152 14.48 10.64 11.64
CA PRO A 152 14.17 10.56 10.22
C PRO A 152 13.66 11.90 9.69
N LEU A 153 13.94 12.19 8.41
CA LEU A 153 13.39 13.30 7.65
C LEU A 153 12.65 12.73 6.44
N VAL A 154 11.36 13.03 6.33
CA VAL A 154 10.59 12.73 5.12
C VAL A 154 10.77 13.86 4.12
N VAL A 155 11.12 13.53 2.89
CA VAL A 155 11.18 14.48 1.78
C VAL A 155 10.11 14.10 0.76
N GLY A 156 9.23 15.03 0.41
CA GLY A 156 8.10 14.74 -0.47
C GLY A 156 7.55 15.97 -1.19
N ASP A 157 6.79 15.72 -2.26
CA ASP A 157 6.17 16.73 -3.12
C ASP A 157 4.64 16.80 -2.98
N ARG A 158 4.06 15.92 -2.16
CA ARG A 158 2.61 15.86 -1.93
C ARG A 158 2.29 16.21 -0.48
N LEU A 159 1.48 17.26 -0.32
CA LEU A 159 1.03 17.71 1.00
C LEU A 159 0.04 16.73 1.62
N ASP A 160 -0.91 16.23 0.81
CA ASP A 160 -2.04 15.37 1.19
C ASP A 160 -1.64 13.92 1.55
N THR A 161 -0.44 13.50 1.25
CA THR A 161 0.02 12.13 1.54
C THR A 161 1.39 12.07 2.21
N GLY A 162 2.45 12.53 1.53
CA GLY A 162 3.82 12.42 2.04
C GLY A 162 4.06 13.28 3.27
N ILE A 163 3.70 14.55 3.19
CA ILE A 163 3.93 15.52 4.27
C ILE A 163 2.96 15.31 5.43
N GLU A 164 1.67 15.13 5.13
CA GLU A 164 0.66 14.79 6.15
C GLU A 164 1.00 13.48 6.86
N GLY A 165 1.46 12.47 6.11
CA GLY A 165 1.88 11.20 6.70
C GLY A 165 3.08 11.34 7.65
N ALA A 166 4.05 12.19 7.32
CA ALA A 166 5.17 12.51 8.22
C ALA A 166 4.66 13.16 9.51
N PHE A 167 3.75 14.13 9.38
CA PHE A 167 3.16 14.83 10.51
C PHE A 167 2.40 13.86 11.42
N ASN A 168 1.56 13.00 10.86
CA ASN A 168 0.81 11.98 11.58
C ASN A 168 1.74 10.95 12.27
N GLY A 169 2.91 10.68 11.66
CA GLY A 169 3.94 9.81 12.22
C GLY A 169 4.88 10.48 13.24
N GLY A 170 4.71 11.78 13.51
CA GLY A 170 5.59 12.53 14.39
C GLY A 170 7.01 12.72 13.84
N VAL A 171 7.17 12.70 12.52
CA VAL A 171 8.46 12.77 11.83
C VAL A 171 8.62 14.13 11.14
N SER A 172 9.84 14.68 11.15
CA SER A 172 10.14 15.91 10.43
C SER A 172 9.94 15.76 8.92
N ALA A 173 9.40 16.79 8.26
CA ALA A 173 9.15 16.77 6.82
C ALA A 173 9.73 17.98 6.10
N LEU A 174 10.17 17.76 4.86
CA LEU A 174 10.58 18.78 3.90
C LEU A 174 9.73 18.63 2.64
N ALA A 175 8.90 19.65 2.36
CA ALA A 175 8.13 19.70 1.13
C ALA A 175 8.92 20.43 0.04
N PHE A 176 8.91 19.87 -1.18
CA PHE A 176 9.40 20.58 -2.36
C PHE A 176 8.26 20.78 -3.36
N LEU A 177 8.27 21.94 -4.05
CA LEU A 177 7.15 22.43 -4.83
C LEU A 177 7.32 22.22 -6.35
N THR A 178 8.18 21.28 -6.74
CA THR A 178 8.47 20.95 -8.14
C THR A 178 7.75 19.70 -8.64
N GLY A 179 6.94 19.07 -7.80
CA GLY A 179 6.18 17.86 -8.10
C GLY A 179 4.67 18.07 -8.17
N ALA A 180 3.91 17.23 -7.47
CA ALA A 180 2.44 17.25 -7.50
C ALA A 180 1.82 18.47 -6.81
N SER A 181 2.46 19.03 -5.78
CA SER A 181 2.03 20.27 -5.13
C SER A 181 2.79 21.48 -5.70
N HIS A 182 2.08 22.56 -5.99
CA HIS A 182 2.63 23.80 -6.50
C HIS A 182 2.46 24.93 -5.49
N GLY A 183 3.30 25.97 -5.56
CA GLY A 183 3.25 27.12 -4.65
C GLY A 183 1.94 27.87 -4.56
N ALA A 184 0.98 27.65 -5.51
CA ALA A 184 -0.35 28.19 -5.47
C ALA A 184 -1.32 27.45 -4.52
N LEU A 185 -0.87 26.33 -3.90
CA LEU A 185 -1.65 25.53 -2.94
C LEU A 185 -1.23 25.78 -1.48
N LEU A 186 -0.30 26.70 -1.27
CA LEU A 186 0.15 27.20 0.03
C LEU A 186 -0.48 28.57 0.29
#